data_bf5a095be47dddc7cc65186ac82f4ece
#
_entry.id   bf5a095be47dddc7cc65186ac82f4ece
#
_cell.length_a   1.000
_cell.length_b   1.000
_cell.length_c   1.000
_cell.angle_alpha   90.00
_cell.angle_beta   90.00
_cell.angle_gamma   90.00
#
_symmetry.space_group_name_H-M   'P 1'
#
loop_
_entity.id
_entity.type
_entity.pdbx_description
1 polymer ?
#
loop_
_entity_poly.entity_id
_entity_poly.type
_entity_poly.pdbx_seq_one_letter_code
_entity_poly.pdbx_strand_id
1 'polypeptide(L)'
;MPASKEASEHQLTAIENGGIPMFTRIPAMPTANIWAKQFAQKTGAKYLPFGLKHEMVVAGGVRIFYDNFKDTDIETMWSVFSTGVLSRTLQIALPKTKFNAVAVARNIQEGELGRAKFYSHDRAFLKPSRIQTPFDSIQTYDAKGWELLKQHGQQGDWFWNVAGNMPKPTIKPSDIDSSREWGDFKDFEKHYKD
;
A
#
# COMPACT_ATOMS: atom_id res chain seq x y z
N MET A 1 -6.80 -13.13 2.61
CA MET A 1 -6.80 -12.71 1.18
C MET A 1 -8.22 -12.81 0.66
N PRO A 2 -8.71 -11.89 -0.19
CA PRO A 2 -9.96 -12.15 -0.90
C PRO A 2 -9.76 -13.39 -1.79
N ALA A 3 -10.78 -14.24 -1.86
CA ALA A 3 -10.77 -15.40 -2.74
C ALA A 3 -10.85 -14.90 -4.20
N SER A 4 -9.72 -14.47 -4.75
CA SER A 4 -9.59 -14.32 -6.19
C SER A 4 -9.05 -15.62 -6.75
N LYS A 5 -9.55 -16.05 -7.90
CA LYS A 5 -9.05 -17.26 -8.58
C LYS A 5 -7.56 -17.13 -8.98
N GLU A 6 -6.98 -15.93 -8.83
CA GLU A 6 -5.60 -15.65 -9.17
C GLU A 6 -4.96 -14.81 -8.05
N ALA A 7 -3.97 -15.38 -7.39
CA ALA A 7 -3.15 -14.62 -6.46
C ALA A 7 -2.25 -13.63 -7.26
N SER A 8 -2.15 -12.40 -6.78
CA SER A 8 -1.23 -11.42 -7.37
C SER A 8 0.23 -11.81 -7.10
N GLU A 9 1.16 -11.31 -7.92
CA GLU A 9 2.60 -11.53 -7.72
C GLU A 9 3.06 -11.16 -6.30
N HIS A 10 2.55 -10.07 -5.72
CA HIS A 10 2.87 -9.68 -4.34
C HIS A 10 2.39 -10.70 -3.30
N GLN A 11 1.23 -11.32 -3.54
CA GLN A 11 0.71 -12.35 -2.65
C GLN A 11 1.54 -13.63 -2.77
N LEU A 12 1.93 -14.01 -3.98
CA LEU A 12 2.82 -15.15 -4.22
C LEU A 12 4.18 -14.94 -3.55
N THR A 13 4.79 -13.76 -3.73
CA THR A 13 6.05 -13.42 -3.06
C THR A 13 5.93 -13.46 -1.53
N ALA A 14 4.82 -13.01 -0.97
CA ALA A 14 4.60 -13.11 0.47
C ALA A 14 4.55 -14.57 0.95
N ILE A 15 3.91 -15.45 0.17
CA ILE A 15 3.83 -16.88 0.48
C ILE A 15 5.22 -17.54 0.34
N GLU A 16 5.96 -17.23 -0.70
CA GLU A 16 7.34 -17.69 -0.91
C GLU A 16 8.26 -17.33 0.26
N ASN A 17 8.01 -16.19 0.89
CA ASN A 17 8.74 -15.73 2.09
C ASN A 17 8.11 -16.22 3.41
N GLY A 18 7.35 -17.31 3.37
CA GLY A 18 6.79 -17.96 4.57
C GLY A 18 5.47 -17.38 5.05
N GLY A 19 4.83 -16.50 4.28
CA GLY A 19 3.50 -16.02 4.57
C GLY A 19 2.45 -17.12 4.40
N ILE A 20 1.57 -17.29 5.39
CA ILE A 20 0.46 -18.24 5.33
C ILE A 20 -0.77 -17.54 4.77
N PRO A 21 -1.28 -17.92 3.59
CA PRO A 21 -2.46 -17.28 3.02
C PRO A 21 -3.72 -17.72 3.76
N MET A 22 -4.54 -16.74 4.13
CA MET A 22 -5.90 -16.99 4.63
C MET A 22 -6.90 -16.46 3.60
N PHE A 23 -7.80 -17.33 3.14
CA PHE A 23 -8.80 -16.98 2.14
C PHE A 23 -10.12 -16.61 2.80
N THR A 24 -10.76 -15.56 2.32
CA THR A 24 -12.12 -15.19 2.73
C THR A 24 -13.10 -15.50 1.60
N ARG A 25 -14.25 -16.07 1.92
CA ARG A 25 -15.30 -16.37 0.92
C ARG A 25 -15.78 -15.14 0.16
N ILE A 26 -15.77 -13.99 0.84
CA ILE A 26 -16.20 -12.72 0.25
C ILE A 26 -14.93 -11.94 -0.13
N PRO A 27 -14.70 -11.65 -1.42
CA PRO A 27 -13.51 -10.94 -1.88
C PRO A 27 -13.63 -9.43 -1.62
N ALA A 28 -13.83 -9.05 -0.35
CA ALA A 28 -13.98 -7.66 0.05
C ALA A 28 -12.95 -7.28 1.12
N MET A 29 -12.23 -6.19 0.90
CA MET A 29 -11.23 -5.68 1.85
C MET A 29 -11.78 -5.41 3.25
N PRO A 30 -12.99 -4.83 3.44
CA PRO A 30 -13.56 -4.66 4.77
C PRO A 30 -13.71 -5.99 5.52
N THR A 31 -14.19 -7.03 4.85
CA THR A 31 -14.34 -8.38 5.42
C THR A 31 -13.00 -8.96 5.83
N ALA A 32 -11.99 -8.89 4.96
CA ALA A 32 -10.64 -9.35 5.26
C ALA A 32 -10.04 -8.63 6.48
N ASN A 33 -10.26 -7.32 6.61
CA ASN A 33 -9.82 -6.54 7.76
C ASN A 33 -10.50 -6.96 9.07
N ILE A 34 -11.81 -7.24 9.05
CA ILE A 34 -12.55 -7.70 10.23
C ILE A 34 -11.98 -9.05 10.67
N TRP A 35 -11.78 -9.96 9.76
CA TRP A 35 -11.25 -11.29 10.04
C TRP A 35 -9.82 -11.25 10.58
N ALA A 36 -8.96 -10.44 9.99
CA ALA A 36 -7.58 -10.26 10.48
C ALA A 36 -7.55 -9.72 11.92
N LYS A 37 -8.46 -8.79 12.27
CA LYS A 37 -8.58 -8.28 13.64
C LYS A 37 -9.06 -9.36 14.60
N GLN A 38 -10.09 -10.12 14.22
CA GLN A 38 -10.62 -11.20 15.05
C GLN A 38 -9.57 -12.29 15.28
N PHE A 39 -8.83 -12.64 14.24
CA PHE A 39 -7.71 -13.56 14.32
C PHE A 39 -6.66 -13.08 15.33
N ALA A 40 -6.19 -11.84 15.17
CA ALA A 40 -5.20 -11.27 16.07
C ALA A 40 -5.66 -11.26 17.54
N GLN A 41 -6.93 -10.90 17.78
CA GLN A 41 -7.52 -10.89 19.13
C GLN A 41 -7.56 -12.30 19.76
N LYS A 42 -7.89 -13.32 18.98
CA LYS A 42 -8.03 -14.69 19.48
C LYS A 42 -6.68 -15.41 19.67
N THR A 43 -5.71 -15.11 18.83
CA THR A 43 -4.40 -15.78 18.84
C THR A 43 -3.31 -15.03 19.60
N GLY A 44 -3.56 -13.78 19.99
CA GLY A 44 -2.54 -12.89 20.53
C GLY A 44 -1.56 -12.36 19.48
N ALA A 45 -1.80 -12.61 18.19
CA ALA A 45 -0.98 -12.11 17.10
C ALA A 45 -1.09 -10.59 16.98
N LYS A 46 -0.04 -9.95 16.46
CA LYS A 46 -0.08 -8.52 16.17
C LYS A 46 -0.84 -8.27 14.87
N TYR A 47 -1.82 -7.39 14.92
CA TYR A 47 -2.55 -6.93 13.75
C TYR A 47 -1.84 -5.74 13.09
N LEU A 48 -1.50 -5.87 11.82
CA LEU A 48 -1.05 -4.75 11.00
C LEU A 48 -2.23 -4.25 10.17
N PRO A 49 -2.71 -3.02 10.40
CA PRO A 49 -3.83 -2.47 9.66
C PRO A 49 -3.47 -2.25 8.19
N PHE A 50 -4.49 -2.33 7.33
CA PHE A 50 -4.33 -2.05 5.90
C PHE A 50 -3.69 -0.69 5.66
N GLY A 51 -2.67 -0.68 4.79
CA GLY A 51 -1.86 0.51 4.49
C GLY A 51 -1.04 1.00 5.67
N LEU A 52 -0.79 0.14 6.67
CA LEU A 52 0.00 0.45 7.88
C LEU A 52 -0.52 1.67 8.65
N LYS A 53 -1.84 1.90 8.64
CA LYS A 53 -2.47 3.07 9.29
C LYS A 53 -2.40 2.95 10.82
N HIS A 54 -1.21 3.25 11.36
CA HIS A 54 -0.91 3.18 12.80
C HIS A 54 0.03 4.32 13.20
N GLU A 55 -0.20 4.91 14.36
CA GLU A 55 0.57 6.06 14.85
C GLU A 55 2.07 5.78 14.96
N MET A 56 2.45 4.61 15.44
CA MET A 56 3.86 4.20 15.53
C MET A 56 4.56 4.10 14.18
N VAL A 57 3.82 3.72 13.13
CA VAL A 57 4.36 3.70 11.75
C VAL A 57 4.62 5.12 11.27
N VAL A 58 3.67 6.03 11.52
CA VAL A 58 3.85 7.46 11.20
C VAL A 58 5.02 8.04 11.97
N ALA A 59 5.09 7.82 13.28
CA ALA A 59 6.16 8.35 14.13
C ALA A 59 7.55 7.83 13.72
N GLY A 60 7.67 6.53 13.47
CA GLY A 60 8.91 5.92 12.98
C GLY A 60 9.33 6.47 11.61
N GLY A 61 8.37 6.59 10.70
CA GLY A 61 8.61 7.16 9.37
C GLY A 61 9.03 8.63 9.41
N VAL A 62 8.38 9.44 10.26
CA VAL A 62 8.75 10.85 10.47
C VAL A 62 10.21 10.97 10.87
N ARG A 63 10.65 10.16 11.84
CA ARG A 63 12.05 10.15 12.29
C ARG A 63 13.01 9.81 11.16
N ILE A 64 12.73 8.71 10.43
CA ILE A 64 13.57 8.26 9.32
C ILE A 64 13.65 9.34 8.24
N PHE A 65 12.53 9.93 7.84
CA PHE A 65 12.53 10.95 6.79
C PHE A 65 13.20 12.25 7.24
N TYR A 66 12.96 12.68 8.47
CA TYR A 66 13.64 13.85 9.00
C TYR A 66 15.15 13.65 9.02
N ASP A 67 15.63 12.54 9.58
CA ASP A 67 17.07 12.27 9.69
C ASP A 67 17.76 12.21 8.32
N ASN A 68 17.07 11.72 7.28
CA ASN A 68 17.64 11.60 5.93
C ASN A 68 17.53 12.89 5.09
N PHE A 69 16.54 13.75 5.34
CA PHE A 69 16.23 14.88 4.46
C PHE A 69 16.25 16.25 5.13
N LYS A 70 16.55 16.35 6.42
CA LYS A 70 16.55 17.63 7.17
C LYS A 70 17.46 18.71 6.56
N ASP A 71 18.57 18.29 5.93
CA ASP A 71 19.55 19.17 5.30
C ASP A 71 19.34 19.28 3.77
N THR A 72 18.24 18.72 3.25
CA THR A 72 17.91 18.76 1.82
C THR A 72 16.82 19.80 1.58
N ASP A 73 17.09 20.73 0.69
CA ASP A 73 16.09 21.73 0.28
C ASP A 73 15.13 21.11 -0.74
N ILE A 74 13.96 20.73 -0.27
CA ILE A 74 12.88 20.14 -1.09
C ILE A 74 11.72 21.12 -1.11
N GLU A 75 11.63 21.91 -2.17
CA GLU A 75 10.54 22.87 -2.31
C GLU A 75 9.19 22.19 -2.52
N THR A 76 9.13 21.26 -3.46
CA THR A 76 7.90 20.56 -3.84
C THR A 76 8.12 19.06 -3.97
N MET A 77 7.23 18.27 -3.38
CA MET A 77 7.26 16.80 -3.47
C MET A 77 5.91 16.25 -3.92
N TRP A 78 5.98 15.32 -4.85
CA TRP A 78 4.87 14.54 -5.34
C TRP A 78 4.89 13.13 -4.77
N SER A 79 3.74 12.62 -4.37
CA SER A 79 3.60 11.23 -3.91
C SER A 79 2.23 10.68 -4.28
N VAL A 80 2.16 9.36 -4.41
CA VAL A 80 0.88 8.69 -4.58
C VAL A 80 0.17 8.56 -3.23
N PHE A 81 -1.13 8.76 -3.26
CA PHE A 81 -1.98 8.78 -2.09
C PHE A 81 -3.01 7.63 -2.15
N SER A 82 -3.05 6.83 -1.10
CA SER A 82 -4.06 5.78 -0.89
C SER A 82 -4.63 5.88 0.53
N THR A 83 -3.93 5.36 1.54
CA THR A 83 -4.34 5.46 2.95
C THR A 83 -3.86 6.74 3.65
N GLY A 84 -3.08 7.54 2.98
CA GLY A 84 -2.54 8.80 3.49
C GLY A 84 -1.38 8.67 4.49
N VAL A 85 -1.00 7.47 4.89
CA VAL A 85 0.07 7.25 5.89
C VAL A 85 1.39 7.86 5.44
N LEU A 86 1.85 7.53 4.24
CA LEU A 86 3.09 8.06 3.68
C LEU A 86 3.02 9.59 3.54
N SER A 87 1.97 10.10 2.91
CA SER A 87 1.80 11.55 2.70
C SER A 87 1.81 12.32 4.02
N ARG A 88 1.11 11.84 5.04
CA ARG A 88 1.12 12.43 6.39
C ARG A 88 2.50 12.41 7.01
N THR A 89 3.18 11.28 6.90
CA THR A 89 4.54 11.10 7.45
C THR A 89 5.52 12.09 6.83
N LEU A 90 5.51 12.19 5.50
CA LEU A 90 6.35 13.15 4.75
C LEU A 90 6.02 14.59 5.11
N GLN A 91 4.74 14.94 5.21
CA GLN A 91 4.31 16.30 5.55
C GLN A 91 4.74 16.72 6.96
N ILE A 92 4.77 15.80 7.92
CA ILE A 92 5.25 16.07 9.28
C ILE A 92 6.78 16.19 9.28
N ALA A 93 7.48 15.28 8.61
CA ALA A 93 8.94 15.28 8.57
C ALA A 93 9.53 16.51 7.84
N LEU A 94 8.83 17.00 6.82
CA LEU A 94 9.28 18.08 5.93
C LEU A 94 8.27 19.26 5.97
N PRO A 95 8.23 20.03 7.05
CA PRO A 95 7.17 21.02 7.28
C PRO A 95 7.18 22.19 6.29
N LYS A 96 8.32 22.48 5.66
CA LYS A 96 8.46 23.58 4.70
C LYS A 96 8.15 23.17 3.26
N THR A 97 8.15 21.87 2.95
CA THR A 97 7.92 21.32 1.62
C THR A 97 6.44 21.44 1.22
N LYS A 98 6.19 21.87 0.00
CA LYS A 98 4.87 21.79 -0.64
C LYS A 98 4.62 20.36 -1.09
N PHE A 99 3.40 19.83 -0.88
CA PHE A 99 3.07 18.47 -1.26
C PHE A 99 1.97 18.42 -2.29
N ASN A 100 2.16 17.55 -3.29
CA ASN A 100 1.17 17.18 -4.28
C ASN A 100 0.85 15.69 -4.10
N ALA A 101 -0.40 15.39 -3.78
CA ALA A 101 -0.87 14.04 -3.54
C ALA A 101 -1.71 13.54 -4.70
N VAL A 102 -1.28 12.45 -5.35
CA VAL A 102 -1.99 11.84 -6.47
C VAL A 102 -2.83 10.67 -5.97
N ALA A 103 -4.13 10.81 -5.99
CA ALA A 103 -5.04 9.72 -5.66
C ALA A 103 -5.15 8.73 -6.82
N VAL A 104 -4.90 7.47 -6.53
CA VAL A 104 -5.04 6.34 -7.46
C VAL A 104 -6.14 5.38 -7.04
N ALA A 105 -6.63 5.49 -5.81
CA ALA A 105 -7.77 4.75 -5.29
C ALA A 105 -8.93 5.72 -5.01
N ARG A 106 -10.16 5.22 -5.13
CA ARG A 106 -11.36 5.98 -4.78
C ARG A 106 -11.51 6.03 -3.25
N ASN A 107 -12.16 7.05 -2.73
CA ASN A 107 -12.50 7.26 -1.31
C ASN A 107 -11.32 7.72 -0.44
N ILE A 108 -10.92 8.98 -0.65
CA ILE A 108 -10.11 9.72 0.30
C ILE A 108 -11.06 10.30 1.36
N GLN A 109 -10.78 10.02 2.62
CA GLN A 109 -11.55 10.57 3.72
C GLN A 109 -11.08 12.00 4.01
N GLU A 110 -12.02 12.85 4.42
CA GLU A 110 -11.72 14.21 4.88
C GLU A 110 -10.66 14.19 5.99
N GLY A 111 -9.69 15.08 5.92
CA GLY A 111 -8.58 15.17 6.88
C GLY A 111 -7.41 14.19 6.63
N GLU A 112 -7.54 13.22 5.72
CA GLU A 112 -6.42 12.34 5.38
C GLU A 112 -5.35 13.02 4.51
N LEU A 113 -5.76 14.00 3.72
CA LEU A 113 -4.91 14.71 2.77
C LEU A 113 -3.88 15.64 3.44
N GLY A 114 -4.20 16.17 4.63
CA GLY A 114 -3.37 17.18 5.30
C GLY A 114 -3.30 18.47 4.48
N ARG A 115 -2.09 19.04 4.33
CA ARG A 115 -1.86 20.27 3.54
C ARG A 115 -1.49 20.02 2.07
N ALA A 116 -1.53 18.76 1.61
CA ALA A 116 -1.18 18.44 0.24
C ALA A 116 -2.23 18.93 -0.75
N LYS A 117 -1.79 19.48 -1.89
CA LYS A 117 -2.66 19.74 -3.03
C LYS A 117 -3.06 18.40 -3.65
N PHE A 118 -4.34 18.26 -3.91
CA PHE A 118 -4.92 17.03 -4.40
C PHE A 118 -4.98 16.96 -5.92
N TYR A 119 -4.60 15.80 -6.46
CA TYR A 119 -4.77 15.43 -7.85
C TYR A 119 -5.43 14.05 -7.92
N SER A 120 -6.40 13.88 -8.80
CA SER A 120 -7.04 12.59 -9.05
C SER A 120 -6.61 12.04 -10.40
N HIS A 121 -6.11 10.82 -10.42
CA HIS A 121 -5.84 10.13 -11.67
C HIS A 121 -7.15 9.57 -12.24
N ASP A 122 -7.39 9.77 -13.54
CA ASP A 122 -8.66 9.43 -14.22
C ASP A 122 -8.82 7.92 -14.48
N ARG A 123 -7.73 7.16 -14.49
CA ARG A 123 -7.79 5.70 -14.70
C ARG A 123 -8.15 4.94 -13.44
N ALA A 124 -8.97 3.90 -13.61
CA ALA A 124 -9.30 2.96 -12.53
C ALA A 124 -8.04 2.35 -11.90
N PHE A 125 -8.12 1.99 -10.61
CA PHE A 125 -6.96 1.52 -9.83
C PHE A 125 -6.16 0.41 -10.52
N LEU A 126 -6.82 -0.61 -11.06
CA LEU A 126 -6.15 -1.75 -11.71
C LEU A 126 -5.64 -1.46 -13.15
N LYS A 127 -5.94 -0.31 -13.72
CA LYS A 127 -5.44 0.05 -15.05
C LYS A 127 -4.05 0.69 -14.91
N PRO A 128 -3.06 0.27 -15.73
CA PRO A 128 -1.71 0.84 -15.66
C PRO A 128 -1.70 2.31 -16.10
N SER A 129 -0.65 3.05 -15.73
CA SER A 129 -0.32 4.37 -16.29
C SER A 129 -0.23 4.32 -17.83
N ARG A 130 -0.44 5.48 -18.47
CA ARG A 130 -0.27 5.61 -19.93
C ARG A 130 1.20 5.76 -20.34
N ILE A 131 2.06 6.09 -19.40
CA ILE A 131 3.47 6.33 -19.65
C ILE A 131 4.34 5.38 -18.83
N GLN A 132 5.54 5.14 -19.33
CA GLN A 132 6.59 4.44 -18.60
C GLN A 132 7.36 5.44 -17.75
N THR A 133 7.79 4.99 -16.57
CA THR A 133 8.70 5.76 -15.71
C THR A 133 10.15 5.53 -16.14
N PRO A 134 11.06 6.49 -15.98
CA PRO A 134 12.49 6.29 -16.23
C PRO A 134 13.19 5.49 -15.14
N PHE A 135 12.46 5.06 -14.13
CA PHE A 135 12.91 4.25 -13.00
C PHE A 135 11.92 3.11 -12.78
N ASP A 136 12.35 2.13 -12.01
CA ASP A 136 11.49 0.99 -11.66
C ASP A 136 10.32 1.42 -10.78
N SER A 137 9.10 1.12 -11.19
CA SER A 137 7.87 1.62 -10.57
C SER A 137 6.66 0.73 -10.88
N ILE A 138 5.73 0.66 -9.94
CA ILE A 138 4.48 -0.07 -10.14
C ILE A 138 3.54 0.71 -11.05
N GLN A 139 3.23 0.13 -12.23
CA GLN A 139 2.46 0.76 -13.31
C GLN A 139 1.03 1.13 -12.90
N THR A 140 0.43 0.40 -11.97
CA THR A 140 -0.93 0.67 -11.48
C THR A 140 -0.97 1.64 -10.29
N TYR A 141 0.20 2.02 -9.75
CA TYR A 141 0.32 2.84 -8.56
C TYR A 141 1.22 4.06 -8.78
N ASP A 142 2.52 3.96 -8.47
CA ASP A 142 3.43 5.13 -8.51
C ASP A 142 3.61 5.71 -9.92
N ALA A 143 3.59 4.88 -10.97
CA ALA A 143 3.68 5.37 -12.35
C ALA A 143 2.54 6.34 -12.72
N LYS A 144 1.36 6.23 -12.09
CA LYS A 144 0.27 7.19 -12.26
C LYS A 144 0.59 8.55 -11.60
N GLY A 145 1.28 8.49 -10.45
CA GLY A 145 1.78 9.71 -9.81
C GLY A 145 2.79 10.43 -10.68
N TRP A 146 3.69 9.67 -11.29
CA TRP A 146 4.66 10.19 -12.24
C TRP A 146 4.00 10.78 -13.50
N GLU A 147 2.95 10.14 -14.01
CA GLU A 147 2.18 10.67 -15.16
C GLU A 147 1.63 12.07 -14.85
N LEU A 148 1.03 12.29 -13.68
CA LEU A 148 0.51 13.60 -13.29
C LEU A 148 1.61 14.61 -12.95
N LEU A 149 2.73 14.16 -12.36
CA LEU A 149 3.89 15.03 -12.21
C LEU A 149 4.39 15.53 -13.57
N LYS A 150 4.49 14.69 -14.58
CA LYS A 150 4.90 15.09 -15.94
C LYS A 150 3.94 16.09 -16.59
N GLN A 151 2.67 16.08 -16.21
CA GLN A 151 1.66 17.01 -16.73
C GLN A 151 1.62 18.34 -15.98
N HIS A 152 1.86 18.35 -14.68
CA HIS A 152 1.60 19.48 -13.80
C HIS A 152 2.79 19.93 -12.96
N GLY A 153 3.85 19.13 -12.90
CA GLY A 153 5.06 19.42 -12.15
C GLY A 153 6.00 20.41 -12.87
N GLN A 154 6.98 20.86 -12.13
CA GLN A 154 8.01 21.77 -12.59
C GLN A 154 9.40 21.14 -12.47
N GLN A 155 10.39 21.72 -13.14
CA GLN A 155 11.77 21.30 -12.95
C GLN A 155 12.19 21.57 -11.50
N GLY A 156 12.80 20.56 -10.86
CA GLY A 156 13.16 20.61 -9.46
C GLY A 156 12.17 19.98 -8.51
N ASP A 157 10.95 19.64 -8.97
CA ASP A 157 10.01 18.87 -8.17
C ASP A 157 10.55 17.46 -7.89
N TRP A 158 10.40 17.02 -6.65
CA TRP A 158 10.74 15.67 -6.21
C TRP A 158 9.57 14.73 -6.40
N PHE A 159 9.88 13.49 -6.75
CA PHE A 159 8.89 12.42 -6.80
C PHE A 159 9.25 11.30 -5.84
N TRP A 160 8.32 10.98 -4.93
CA TRP A 160 8.46 9.84 -4.04
C TRP A 160 7.90 8.58 -4.69
N ASN A 161 8.79 7.69 -5.14
CA ASN A 161 8.43 6.36 -5.65
C ASN A 161 8.42 5.37 -4.48
N VAL A 162 7.28 4.74 -4.22
CA VAL A 162 7.13 3.84 -3.05
C VAL A 162 7.72 2.47 -3.34
N ALA A 163 7.46 1.93 -4.53
CA ALA A 163 7.85 0.57 -4.86
C ALA A 163 8.22 0.42 -6.34
N GLY A 164 9.24 -0.40 -6.56
CA GLY A 164 9.59 -0.94 -7.87
C GLY A 164 8.94 -2.29 -8.13
N ASN A 165 9.28 -2.90 -9.26
CA ASN A 165 8.90 -4.26 -9.55
C ASN A 165 9.65 -5.19 -8.60
N MET A 166 8.92 -6.11 -7.99
CA MET A 166 9.54 -7.18 -7.21
C MET A 166 10.08 -8.26 -8.15
N PRO A 167 11.10 -9.03 -7.71
CA PRO A 167 11.45 -10.26 -8.40
C PRO A 167 10.20 -11.11 -8.62
N LYS A 168 10.05 -11.67 -9.81
CA LYS A 168 8.89 -12.54 -10.08
C LYS A 168 8.93 -13.74 -9.15
N PRO A 169 7.81 -14.07 -8.48
CA PRO A 169 7.73 -15.24 -7.64
C PRO A 169 7.96 -16.51 -8.47
N THR A 170 8.59 -17.49 -7.90
CA THR A 170 8.83 -18.80 -8.54
C THR A 170 7.60 -19.69 -8.44
N ILE A 171 6.81 -19.52 -7.38
CA ILE A 171 5.55 -20.23 -7.18
C ILE A 171 4.44 -19.67 -8.07
N LYS A 172 3.52 -20.54 -8.45
CA LYS A 172 2.33 -20.18 -9.27
C LYS A 172 1.07 -20.19 -8.41
N PRO A 173 0.00 -19.51 -8.85
CA PRO A 173 -1.30 -19.58 -8.17
C PRO A 173 -1.82 -21.02 -7.99
N SER A 174 -1.50 -21.92 -8.91
CA SER A 174 -1.85 -23.34 -8.82
C SER A 174 -1.17 -24.11 -7.68
N ASP A 175 -0.04 -23.59 -7.19
CA ASP A 175 0.74 -24.24 -6.14
C ASP A 175 0.21 -23.89 -4.74
N ILE A 176 -0.76 -22.99 -4.67
CA ILE A 176 -1.39 -22.60 -3.41
C ILE A 176 -2.55 -23.57 -3.12
N ASP A 177 -2.48 -24.18 -1.97
CA ASP A 177 -3.60 -25.00 -1.46
C ASP A 177 -4.81 -24.12 -1.15
N SER A 178 -5.70 -23.98 -2.14
CA SER A 178 -6.96 -23.24 -2.01
C SER A 178 -8.04 -24.01 -1.25
N SER A 179 -7.81 -25.27 -0.89
CA SER A 179 -8.73 -26.08 -0.08
C SER A 179 -8.84 -25.52 1.35
N ARG A 180 -7.89 -24.70 1.76
CA ARG A 180 -7.93 -23.92 2.99
C ARG A 180 -8.77 -22.65 2.85
N GLU A 181 -9.98 -22.78 2.29
CA GLU A 181 -11.00 -21.75 2.39
C GLU A 181 -11.53 -21.66 3.82
N TRP A 182 -11.16 -20.61 4.49
CA TRP A 182 -11.62 -20.32 5.86
C TRP A 182 -12.97 -19.66 5.80
N GLY A 183 -14.00 -20.48 5.79
CA GLY A 183 -15.38 -19.98 5.76
C GLY A 183 -15.81 -19.30 7.05
N ASP A 184 -15.27 -19.70 8.18
CA ASP A 184 -15.52 -19.18 9.51
C ASP A 184 -14.23 -19.29 10.34
N PHE A 185 -14.09 -18.46 11.36
CA PHE A 185 -12.99 -18.53 12.32
C PHE A 185 -12.89 -19.89 13.03
N LYS A 186 -14.00 -20.60 13.17
CA LYS A 186 -14.04 -21.98 13.72
C LYS A 186 -13.26 -22.98 12.88
N ASP A 187 -13.16 -22.75 11.57
CA ASP A 187 -12.38 -23.61 10.68
C ASP A 187 -10.88 -23.41 10.90
N PHE A 188 -10.47 -22.19 11.31
CA PHE A 188 -9.10 -21.90 11.70
C PHE A 188 -8.67 -22.67 12.96
N GLU A 189 -9.51 -22.70 14.00
CA GLU A 189 -9.19 -23.39 15.26
C GLU A 189 -8.92 -24.89 15.07
N LYS A 190 -9.52 -25.52 14.04
CA LYS A 190 -9.31 -26.93 13.73
C LYS A 190 -7.93 -27.21 13.11
N HIS A 191 -7.35 -26.24 12.43
CA HIS A 191 -6.10 -26.42 11.67
C HIS A 191 -4.85 -25.89 12.35
N TYR A 192 -4.97 -25.15 13.47
CA TYR A 192 -3.85 -24.52 14.18
C TYR A 192 -3.84 -24.82 15.69
N LYS A 193 -4.49 -25.88 16.14
CA LYS A 193 -4.45 -26.35 17.53
C LYS A 193 -3.35 -27.39 17.78
N ASP A 194 -2.39 -27.55 16.88
CA ASP A 194 -1.24 -28.43 17.08
C ASP A 194 0.04 -27.64 17.33
#